data_7e7dc5a7aa6731e26454aab6d62f7bb1
#
_entry.id   7e7dc5a7aa6731e26454aab6d62f7bb1
#
_cell.length_a   1.000
_cell.length_b   1.000
_cell.length_c   1.000
_cell.angle_alpha   90.00
_cell.angle_beta   90.00
_cell.angle_gamma   90.00
#
_symmetry.space_group_name_H-M   'P 1'
#
loop_
_entity.id
_entity.type
_entity.pdbx_description
1 polymer ?
#
loop_
_entity_poly.entity_id
_entity_poly.type
_entity_poly.pdbx_seq_one_letter_code
_entity_poly.pdbx_strand_id
1 'polypeptide(L)' 'MKNIILTHFTIGEEFALHEFDLDYLETKTDKNGIDFNYYRYTGRLDNLGVKDVVLAYNCDVLRGVFCFS' A
#
# COMPACT_ATOMS: atom_id res chain seq x y z
N MET A 1 -11.32 -4.65 -16.74
CA MET A 1 -11.12 -4.30 -15.34
C MET A 1 -10.44 -2.95 -15.19
N LYS A 2 -10.99 -2.10 -14.43
CA LYS A 2 -10.39 -0.80 -14.20
C LYS A 2 -9.31 -0.87 -13.16
N ASN A 3 -8.23 -0.18 -13.38
CA ASN A 3 -7.12 -0.13 -12.44
C ASN A 3 -7.10 1.19 -11.70
N ILE A 4 -8.26 1.54 -11.12
CA ILE A 4 -8.37 2.78 -10.36
C ILE A 4 -7.36 2.81 -9.23
N ILE A 5 -7.13 1.65 -8.60
CA ILE A 5 -6.15 1.55 -7.53
C ILE A 5 -4.76 1.89 -8.03
N LEU A 6 -4.39 1.40 -9.21
CA LEU A 6 -3.07 1.69 -9.77
C LEU A 6 -2.95 3.14 -10.22
N THR A 7 -4.08 3.79 -10.47
CA THR A 7 -4.07 5.21 -10.78
C THR A 7 -3.79 6.02 -9.51
N HIS A 8 -4.34 5.56 -8.39
CA HIS A 8 -4.17 6.24 -7.11
C HIS A 8 -2.84 5.89 -6.44
N PHE A 9 -2.42 4.63 -6.55
CA PHE A 9 -1.17 4.14 -5.97
C PHE A 9 -0.29 3.60 -7.08
N THR A 10 0.91 4.13 -7.20
CA THR A 10 1.84 3.72 -8.24
C THR A 10 2.99 2.94 -7.63
N ILE A 11 3.23 1.73 -8.14
CA ILE A 11 4.37 0.94 -7.69
C ILE A 11 5.64 1.73 -7.93
N GLY A 12 6.47 1.82 -6.90
CA GLY A 12 7.70 2.59 -6.96
C GLY A 12 7.60 3.97 -6.34
N GLU A 13 6.40 4.41 -5.97
CA GLU A 13 6.26 5.72 -5.35
C GLU A 13 6.80 5.70 -3.93
N GLU A 14 7.15 6.87 -3.43
CA GLU A 14 7.76 6.99 -2.11
C GLU A 14 6.72 6.94 -1.00
N PHE A 15 7.14 6.39 0.14
CA PHE A 15 6.30 6.32 1.33
C PHE A 15 5.74 7.69 1.71
N ALA A 16 6.54 8.74 1.58
CA ALA A 16 6.17 10.07 2.01
C ALA A 16 4.91 10.60 1.32
N LEU A 17 4.58 10.08 0.14
CA LEU A 17 3.39 10.53 -0.59
C LEU A 17 2.12 10.31 0.20
N HIS A 18 2.04 9.23 0.97
CA HIS A 18 0.83 8.87 1.70
C HIS A 18 1.06 8.70 3.20
N GLU A 19 2.21 9.15 3.72
CA GLU A 19 2.58 8.79 5.09
C GLU A 19 1.56 9.20 6.15
N PHE A 20 0.80 10.25 5.92
CA PHE A 20 -0.19 10.70 6.90
C PHE A 20 -1.50 9.93 6.81
N ASP A 21 -1.65 9.09 5.80
CA ASP A 21 -2.85 8.30 5.59
C ASP A 21 -2.56 6.81 5.72
N LEU A 22 -1.56 6.44 6.52
CA LEU A 22 -1.15 5.05 6.67
C LEU A 22 -1.09 4.67 8.14
N ASP A 23 -1.64 3.49 8.45
CA ASP A 23 -1.51 2.86 9.76
C ASP A 23 -0.61 1.65 9.62
N TYR A 24 0.45 1.60 10.39
CA TYR A 24 1.38 0.48 10.36
C TYR A 24 0.69 -0.79 10.86
N LEU A 25 0.85 -1.88 10.14
CA LEU A 25 0.30 -3.17 10.51
C LEU A 25 1.37 -4.13 11.01
N GLU A 26 2.34 -4.44 10.17
CA GLU A 26 3.37 -5.40 10.52
C GLU A 26 4.50 -5.35 9.50
N THR A 27 5.60 -5.96 9.86
CA THR A 27 6.74 -6.14 8.96
C THR A 27 6.93 -7.63 8.76
N LYS A 28 7.07 -8.04 7.51
CA LYS A 28 7.36 -9.43 7.18
C LYS A 28 8.62 -9.50 6.35
N THR A 29 9.42 -10.51 6.61
CA THR A 29 10.65 -10.76 5.85
C THR A 29 10.41 -11.95 4.94
N ASP A 30 10.69 -11.79 3.65
CA ASP A 30 10.48 -12.90 2.71
C ASP A 30 11.67 -13.87 2.78
N LYS A 31 11.61 -14.94 1.98
CA LYS A 31 12.63 -15.97 2.02
C LYS A 31 14.00 -15.47 1.55
N ASN A 32 14.03 -14.35 0.87
CA ASN A 32 15.29 -13.76 0.39
C ASN A 32 15.84 -12.71 1.36
N GLY A 33 15.22 -12.57 2.54
CA GLY A 33 15.68 -11.62 3.53
C GLY A 33 15.23 -10.19 3.28
N ILE A 34 14.26 -10.00 2.40
CA ILE A 34 13.76 -8.67 2.08
C ILE A 34 12.60 -8.34 3.00
N ASP A 35 12.68 -7.20 3.68
CA ASP A 35 11.65 -6.77 4.61
C ASP A 35 10.59 -5.94 3.91
N PHE A 36 9.33 -6.26 4.18
CA PHE A 36 8.22 -5.48 3.69
C PHE A 36 7.44 -4.95 4.88
N ASN A 37 7.21 -3.63 4.89
CA ASN A 37 6.40 -2.97 5.90
C ASN A 37 4.99 -2.81 5.35
N TYR A 38 4.02 -3.37 6.05
CA TYR A 38 2.64 -3.35 5.61
C TYR A 38 1.89 -2.26 6.35
N TYR A 39 1.17 -1.45 5.59
CA TYR A 39 0.36 -0.36 6.13
C TYR A 39 -1.05 -0.44 5.58
N ARG A 40 -2.01 -0.10 6.41
CA ARG A 40 -3.39 0.03 5.98
C ARG A 40 -3.62 1.49 5.59
N TYR A 41 -4.18 1.69 4.40
CA TYR A 41 -4.48 3.03 3.94
C TYR A 41 -5.72 3.55 4.67
N THR A 42 -5.61 4.74 5.28
CA THR A 42 -6.69 5.34 6.06
C THR A 42 -7.36 6.51 5.35
N GLY A 43 -6.93 6.82 4.14
CA GLY A 43 -7.54 7.89 3.37
C GLY A 43 -8.89 7.47 2.81
N ARG A 44 -9.43 8.30 1.94
CA ARG A 44 -10.74 8.04 1.36
C ARG A 44 -10.66 6.96 0.31
N LEU A 45 -11.57 6.00 0.42
CA LEU A 45 -11.64 4.88 -0.51
C LEU A 45 -12.92 4.88 -1.34
N ASP A 46 -13.77 5.90 -1.16
CA ASP A 46 -15.08 5.95 -1.80
C ASP A 46 -14.99 5.80 -3.31
N ASN A 47 -14.01 6.46 -3.91
CA ASN A 47 -13.88 6.48 -5.36
C ASN A 47 -13.14 5.26 -5.92
N LEU A 48 -12.65 4.41 -5.04
CA LEU A 48 -11.83 3.27 -5.47
C LEU A 48 -12.62 1.98 -5.56
N GLY A 49 -13.84 1.97 -5.00
CA GLY A 49 -14.70 0.79 -5.09
C GLY A 49 -14.24 -0.37 -4.22
N VAL A 50 -13.43 -0.12 -3.21
CA VAL A 50 -12.94 -1.15 -2.30
C VAL A 50 -13.14 -0.70 -0.87
N LYS A 51 -13.12 -1.65 0.07
CA LYS A 51 -13.31 -1.35 1.49
C LYS A 51 -11.99 -1.06 2.20
N ASP A 52 -10.96 -1.79 1.83
CA ASP A 52 -9.65 -1.64 2.45
C ASP A 52 -8.56 -1.79 1.43
N VAL A 53 -7.47 -1.10 1.70
CA VAL A 53 -6.26 -1.21 0.89
C VAL A 53 -5.08 -1.36 1.84
N VAL A 54 -4.24 -2.34 1.57
CA VAL A 54 -2.99 -2.54 2.30
C VAL A 54 -1.84 -2.31 1.34
N LEU A 55 -0.89 -1.51 1.78
CA LEU A 55 0.27 -1.15 0.98
C LEU A 55 1.52 -1.78 1.58
N ALA A 56 2.35 -2.36 0.72
CA ALA A 56 3.61 -2.96 1.15
C ALA A 56 4.78 -2.11 0.67
N TYR A 57 5.61 -1.69 1.60
CA TYR A 57 6.78 -0.85 1.31
C TYR A 57 8.06 -1.58 1.64
N ASN A 58 9.08 -1.33 0.82
CA ASN A 58 10.44 -1.79 1.09
C ASN A 58 11.35 -0.59 0.87
N CYS A 59 12.15 -0.26 1.90
CA CYS A 59 13.02 0.93 1.84
C CYS A 59 12.26 2.19 1.45
N ASP A 60 11.06 2.34 2.02
CA ASP A 60 10.19 3.50 1.80
C ASP A 60 9.70 3.64 0.35
N VAL A 61 9.74 2.55 -0.40
CA VAL A 61 9.25 2.52 -1.78
C VAL A 61 8.11 1.51 -1.86
N LEU A 62 7.00 1.93 -2.47
CA LEU A 62 5.82 1.08 -2.61
C LEU A 62 6.13 -0.09 -3.55
N ARG A 63 5.89 -1.30 -3.05
CA ARG A 63 6.15 -2.52 -3.81
C ARG A 63 4.91 -3.34 -4.07
N GLY A 64 3.86 -3.16 -3.29
CA GLY A 64 2.65 -3.94 -3.50
C GLY A 64 1.42 -3.22 -3.02
N VAL A 65 0.29 -3.50 -3.68
CA VAL A 65 -0.99 -2.93 -3.33
C VAL A 65 -1.99 -4.09 -3.25
N PHE A 66 -2.64 -4.23 -2.10
CA PHE A 66 -3.61 -5.30 -1.87
C PHE A 66 -4.96 -4.68 -1.57
N CYS A 67 -5.97 -5.05 -2.35
CA CYS A 67 -7.30 -4.49 -2.22
C CYS A 67 -8.26 -5.52 -1.66
N PHE A 68 -9.11 -5.07 -0.75
CA PHE A 68 -10.12 -5.93 -0.14
C PHE A 68 -11.49 -5.29 -0.28
N SER A 69 -12.47 -6.04 -0.71
CA SER A 69 -13.82 -5.52 -0.87
C SER A 69 -14.86 -6.27 -0.04
#